data_dffc5d86355bc7a5142ede39d567f41f
#
_entry.id   dffc5d86355bc7a5142ede39d567f41f
#
_cell.length_a   1.000
_cell.length_b   1.000
_cell.length_c   1.000
_cell.angle_alpha   90.00
_cell.angle_beta   90.00
_cell.angle_gamma   90.00
#
_symmetry.space_group_name_H-M   'P 1'
#
loop_
_entity.id
_entity.type
_entity.pdbx_description
1 polymer ?
#
loop_
_entity_poly.entity_id
_entity_poly.type
_entity_poly.pdbx_seq_one_letter_code
_entity_poly.pdbx_strand_id
1 'polypeptide(L)'
;MGAERKGMMSAAQSKIALVLAGGGLTGSVYEIGALRAIDDLLVDRTVNELDIYVGTSAGALVASCLANGLSPEAMLQAFDGSHPEIRALERGHIFRPNNREFLRRTVELPRVFLGAWSHYLRHFSDMTVFDLVWSLAEAVPSGMYDILALERYLRQVLNAQEVCNSFGDLERELYIIATDLDTGDRLVFGQDGWEDVPISLAAAASSAMPLLYNPVRVGEKDCVDGGLRGNASLDVAIE
;
A
#
# COMPACT_ATOMS: atom_id res chain seq x y z
N MET A 1 18.48 -43.96 42.46
CA MET A 1 17.35 -43.96 41.51
C MET A 1 17.02 -42.54 41.19
N GLY A 2 17.68 -42.00 40.17
CA GLY A 2 17.46 -40.65 39.68
C GLY A 2 16.44 -40.70 38.55
N ALA A 3 15.30 -40.04 38.77
CA ALA A 3 14.31 -39.81 37.74
C ALA A 3 14.71 -38.58 36.92
N GLU A 4 15.13 -38.81 35.71
CA GLU A 4 15.32 -37.75 34.68
C GLU A 4 13.98 -37.07 34.44
N ARG A 5 13.87 -35.82 34.87
CA ARG A 5 12.85 -34.89 34.36
C ARG A 5 13.27 -34.51 32.94
N LYS A 6 12.77 -35.23 31.96
CA LYS A 6 12.72 -34.76 30.57
C LYS A 6 11.99 -33.42 30.57
N GLY A 7 12.73 -32.36 30.27
CA GLY A 7 12.16 -31.04 30.02
C GLY A 7 11.13 -31.19 28.87
N MET A 8 9.88 -30.92 29.18
CA MET A 8 8.87 -30.64 28.16
C MET A 8 9.35 -29.40 27.39
N MET A 9 9.85 -29.61 26.18
CA MET A 9 9.94 -28.54 25.21
C MET A 9 8.52 -27.97 25.05
N SER A 10 8.33 -26.73 25.46
CA SER A 10 7.10 -25.99 25.13
C SER A 10 6.94 -26.08 23.62
N ALA A 11 5.90 -26.72 23.15
CA ALA A 11 5.53 -26.68 21.74
C ALA A 11 5.39 -25.19 21.39
N ALA A 12 6.21 -24.70 20.48
CA ALA A 12 6.07 -23.36 19.97
C ALA A 12 4.63 -23.22 19.47
N GLN A 13 3.89 -22.29 20.06
CA GLN A 13 2.51 -22.06 19.70
C GLN A 13 2.53 -21.58 18.25
N SER A 14 1.86 -22.31 17.36
CA SER A 14 1.81 -21.96 15.93
C SER A 14 1.07 -20.65 15.76
N LYS A 15 1.71 -19.66 15.14
CA LYS A 15 1.09 -18.38 14.78
C LYS A 15 0.14 -18.57 13.59
N ILE A 16 -0.92 -17.78 13.56
CA ILE A 16 -1.85 -17.70 12.42
C ILE A 16 -1.62 -16.40 11.70
N ALA A 17 -1.32 -16.48 10.41
CA ALA A 17 -1.10 -15.34 9.56
C ALA A 17 -2.23 -15.14 8.56
N LEU A 18 -2.58 -13.88 8.29
CA LEU A 18 -3.49 -13.46 7.24
C LEU A 18 -2.71 -12.68 6.18
N VAL A 19 -2.74 -13.17 4.94
CA VAL A 19 -2.09 -12.51 3.81
C VAL A 19 -3.15 -11.97 2.86
N LEU A 20 -3.17 -10.65 2.68
CA LEU A 20 -4.11 -9.90 1.86
C LEU A 20 -3.42 -9.38 0.59
N ALA A 21 -3.99 -9.73 -0.55
CA ALA A 21 -3.43 -9.40 -1.86
C ALA A 21 -3.85 -8.01 -2.35
N GLY A 22 -3.20 -7.51 -3.39
CA GLY A 22 -3.65 -6.31 -4.08
C GLY A 22 -4.92 -6.58 -4.93
N GLY A 23 -5.72 -5.54 -5.13
CA GLY A 23 -6.95 -5.65 -5.93
C GLY A 23 -7.63 -4.31 -6.18
N GLY A 24 -6.97 -3.21 -5.84
CA GLY A 24 -7.54 -1.87 -5.91
C GLY A 24 -8.79 -1.71 -5.03
N LEU A 25 -9.62 -0.72 -5.32
CA LEU A 25 -10.81 -0.42 -4.52
C LEU A 25 -11.80 -1.59 -4.49
N THR A 26 -12.01 -2.28 -5.61
CA THR A 26 -12.91 -3.42 -5.69
C THR A 26 -12.37 -4.63 -4.92
N GLY A 27 -11.05 -4.81 -4.90
CA GLY A 27 -10.37 -5.81 -4.08
C GLY A 27 -10.58 -5.55 -2.59
N SER A 28 -10.41 -4.32 -2.11
CA SER A 28 -10.67 -3.98 -0.71
C SER A 28 -12.09 -4.34 -0.27
N VAL A 29 -13.10 -3.99 -1.07
CA VAL A 29 -14.50 -4.32 -0.76
C VAL A 29 -14.72 -5.84 -0.71
N TYR A 30 -14.13 -6.57 -1.67
CA TYR A 30 -14.18 -8.04 -1.68
C TYR A 30 -13.52 -8.65 -0.44
N GLU A 31 -12.30 -8.20 -0.09
CA GLU A 31 -11.56 -8.67 1.07
C GLU A 31 -12.33 -8.42 2.36
N ILE A 32 -12.84 -7.22 2.57
CA ILE A 32 -13.62 -6.88 3.76
C ILE A 32 -14.87 -7.76 3.86
N GLY A 33 -15.58 -7.99 2.74
CA GLY A 33 -16.75 -8.87 2.71
C GLY A 33 -16.40 -10.33 3.03
N ALA A 34 -15.28 -10.84 2.48
CA ALA A 34 -14.78 -12.19 2.77
C ALA A 34 -14.35 -12.33 4.23
N LEU A 35 -13.63 -11.33 4.76
CA LEU A 35 -13.20 -11.30 6.16
C LEU A 35 -14.38 -11.26 7.13
N ARG A 36 -15.42 -10.51 6.81
CA ARG A 36 -16.65 -10.53 7.59
C ARG A 36 -17.30 -11.90 7.61
N ALA A 37 -17.38 -12.58 6.46
CA ALA A 37 -17.93 -13.94 6.41
C ALA A 37 -17.05 -14.94 7.17
N ILE A 38 -15.74 -14.77 7.17
CA ILE A 38 -14.82 -15.59 7.96
C ILE A 38 -15.03 -15.29 9.46
N ASP A 39 -15.17 -14.05 9.85
CA ASP A 39 -15.39 -13.63 11.22
C ASP A 39 -16.67 -14.24 11.81
N ASP A 40 -17.74 -14.29 11.00
CA ASP A 40 -18.99 -14.94 11.37
C ASP A 40 -18.86 -16.48 11.58
N LEU A 41 -17.82 -17.10 11.01
CA LEU A 41 -17.55 -18.55 11.13
C LEU A 41 -16.53 -18.91 12.21
N LEU A 42 -15.74 -17.93 12.67
CA LEU A 42 -14.75 -18.17 13.72
C LEU A 42 -15.44 -18.36 15.07
N VAL A 43 -14.95 -19.33 15.84
CA VAL A 43 -15.44 -19.60 17.20
C VAL A 43 -14.37 -19.15 18.20
N ASP A 44 -14.80 -18.41 19.21
CA ASP A 44 -13.96 -17.91 20.30
C ASP A 44 -12.79 -16.98 19.89
N ARG A 45 -12.84 -16.44 18.67
CA ARG A 45 -11.89 -15.42 18.16
C ARG A 45 -12.48 -14.65 16.99
N THR A 46 -11.84 -13.52 16.65
CA THR A 46 -12.16 -12.70 15.50
C THR A 46 -10.98 -12.62 14.54
N VAL A 47 -11.21 -12.12 13.32
CA VAL A 47 -10.15 -11.88 12.33
C VAL A 47 -9.16 -10.79 12.78
N ASN A 48 -9.49 -10.00 13.80
CA ASN A 48 -8.60 -9.01 14.43
C ASN A 48 -7.64 -9.64 15.47
N GLU A 49 -7.83 -10.91 15.85
CA GLU A 49 -7.04 -11.59 16.88
C GLU A 49 -6.04 -12.58 16.27
N LEU A 50 -5.75 -12.47 14.98
CA LEU A 50 -4.69 -13.23 14.34
C LEU A 50 -3.32 -12.64 14.70
N ASP A 51 -2.27 -13.44 14.59
CA ASP A 51 -0.94 -13.07 15.08
C ASP A 51 -0.19 -12.17 14.09
N ILE A 52 -0.35 -12.42 12.78
CA ILE A 52 0.41 -11.76 11.71
C ILE A 52 -0.53 -11.31 10.58
N TYR A 53 -0.34 -10.08 10.13
CA TYR A 53 -1.02 -9.52 8.96
C TYR A 53 0.02 -9.11 7.92
N VAL A 54 -0.16 -9.57 6.69
CA VAL A 54 0.67 -9.15 5.54
C VAL A 54 -0.25 -8.55 4.49
N GLY A 55 0.02 -7.33 4.06
CA GLY A 55 -0.84 -6.63 3.10
C GLY A 55 -0.08 -6.06 1.91
N THR A 56 -0.66 -6.17 0.73
CA THR A 56 -0.16 -5.58 -0.51
C THR A 56 -1.24 -4.70 -1.13
N SER A 57 -0.92 -3.44 -1.49
CA SER A 57 -1.85 -2.53 -2.17
C SER A 57 -3.17 -2.36 -1.40
N ALA A 58 -4.30 -2.73 -1.98
CA ALA A 58 -5.61 -2.77 -1.32
C ALA A 58 -5.56 -3.55 0.00
N GLY A 59 -4.92 -4.72 0.00
CA GLY A 59 -4.72 -5.54 1.18
C GLY A 59 -3.88 -4.87 2.27
N ALA A 60 -2.98 -3.94 1.91
CA ALA A 60 -2.22 -3.16 2.89
C ALA A 60 -3.12 -2.22 3.70
N LEU A 61 -4.12 -1.62 3.06
CA LEU A 61 -5.11 -0.77 3.74
C LEU A 61 -5.95 -1.59 4.71
N VAL A 62 -6.45 -2.75 4.25
CA VAL A 62 -7.28 -3.66 5.07
C VAL A 62 -6.45 -4.24 6.22
N ALA A 63 -5.23 -4.74 5.96
CA ALA A 63 -4.33 -5.28 6.98
C ALA A 63 -3.99 -4.23 8.06
N SER A 64 -3.74 -2.98 7.65
CA SER A 64 -3.48 -1.87 8.58
C SER A 64 -4.65 -1.62 9.52
N CYS A 65 -5.88 -1.69 9.02
CA CYS A 65 -7.08 -1.54 9.83
C CYS A 65 -7.28 -2.74 10.77
N LEU A 66 -7.12 -3.97 10.27
CA LEU A 66 -7.28 -5.19 11.09
C LEU A 66 -6.26 -5.27 12.23
N ALA A 67 -4.97 -5.04 11.93
CA ALA A 67 -3.89 -5.06 12.92
C ALA A 67 -4.11 -4.03 14.03
N ASN A 68 -4.81 -2.95 13.71
CA ASN A 68 -5.22 -1.90 14.62
C ASN A 68 -6.58 -2.16 15.29
N GLY A 69 -7.16 -3.34 15.17
CA GLY A 69 -8.41 -3.73 15.85
C GLY A 69 -9.69 -3.25 15.17
N LEU A 70 -9.62 -2.60 13.98
CA LEU A 70 -10.81 -2.18 13.26
C LEU A 70 -11.47 -3.39 12.59
N SER A 71 -12.69 -3.72 13.00
CA SER A 71 -13.41 -4.90 12.49
C SER A 71 -13.84 -4.75 11.03
N PRO A 72 -14.05 -5.87 10.29
CA PRO A 72 -14.60 -5.82 8.94
C PRO A 72 -15.93 -5.08 8.85
N GLU A 73 -16.78 -5.20 9.86
CA GLU A 73 -18.05 -4.44 9.95
C GLU A 73 -17.80 -2.93 10.02
N ALA A 74 -16.90 -2.49 10.89
CA ALA A 74 -16.55 -1.07 11.03
C ALA A 74 -15.95 -0.50 9.74
N MET A 75 -15.14 -1.30 9.04
CA MET A 75 -14.61 -0.93 7.72
C MET A 75 -15.74 -0.75 6.68
N LEU A 76 -16.73 -1.64 6.62
CA LEU A 76 -17.89 -1.50 5.74
C LEU A 76 -18.69 -0.24 6.07
N GLN A 77 -18.93 0.03 7.34
CA GLN A 77 -19.60 1.24 7.79
C GLN A 77 -18.82 2.53 7.44
N ALA A 78 -17.49 2.47 7.44
CA ALA A 78 -16.66 3.58 6.96
C ALA A 78 -16.78 3.75 5.44
N PHE A 79 -16.97 2.68 4.67
CA PHE A 79 -17.18 2.76 3.22
C PHE A 79 -18.54 3.37 2.86
N ASP A 80 -19.62 2.97 3.53
CA ASP A 80 -20.99 3.46 3.26
C ASP A 80 -21.33 4.76 4.00
N GLY A 81 -20.44 5.21 4.91
CA GLY A 81 -20.59 6.45 5.67
C GLY A 81 -21.51 6.35 6.88
N SER A 82 -21.88 5.14 7.30
CA SER A 82 -22.72 4.91 8.48
C SER A 82 -21.94 4.82 9.81
N HIS A 83 -20.58 4.77 9.75
CA HIS A 83 -19.78 4.70 10.96
C HIS A 83 -19.86 6.01 11.76
N PRO A 84 -20.11 5.95 13.10
CA PRO A 84 -20.35 7.15 13.91
C PRO A 84 -19.14 8.08 14.04
N GLU A 85 -17.92 7.54 14.02
CA GLU A 85 -16.68 8.27 14.29
C GLU A 85 -15.74 8.35 13.11
N ILE A 86 -15.79 7.36 12.19
CA ILE A 86 -14.91 7.32 11.02
C ILE A 86 -15.62 8.02 9.85
N ARG A 87 -14.93 9.01 9.29
CA ARG A 87 -15.43 9.71 8.11
C ARG A 87 -15.47 8.78 6.91
N ALA A 88 -16.53 8.88 6.11
CA ALA A 88 -16.69 8.10 4.88
C ALA A 88 -15.50 8.24 3.92
N LEU A 89 -15.14 7.14 3.25
CA LEU A 89 -14.17 7.18 2.17
C LEU A 89 -14.79 7.82 0.93
N GLU A 90 -14.43 9.07 0.69
CA GLU A 90 -14.91 9.83 -0.46
C GLU A 90 -14.02 9.64 -1.69
N ARG A 91 -14.57 9.86 -2.89
CA ARG A 91 -13.80 9.83 -4.14
C ARG A 91 -12.58 10.76 -4.14
N GLY A 92 -12.67 11.89 -3.42
CA GLY A 92 -11.59 12.86 -3.28
C GLY A 92 -10.38 12.35 -2.48
N HIS A 93 -10.53 11.29 -1.69
CA HIS A 93 -9.43 10.64 -0.99
C HIS A 93 -8.63 9.71 -1.93
N ILE A 94 -9.26 9.18 -2.98
CA ILE A 94 -8.67 8.25 -3.93
C ILE A 94 -8.25 8.98 -5.22
N PHE A 95 -9.16 9.75 -5.82
CA PHE A 95 -8.99 10.38 -7.13
C PHE A 95 -8.75 11.89 -7.00
N ARG A 96 -7.85 12.31 -6.12
CA ARG A 96 -7.48 13.72 -6.00
C ARG A 96 -6.52 14.10 -7.12
N PRO A 97 -6.90 15.01 -8.06
CA PRO A 97 -6.03 15.40 -9.16
C PRO A 97 -4.71 15.97 -8.64
N ASN A 98 -3.61 15.55 -9.25
CA ASN A 98 -2.28 16.08 -8.94
C ASN A 98 -2.04 17.40 -9.69
N ASN A 99 -2.71 18.47 -9.26
CA ASN A 99 -2.64 19.77 -9.92
C ASN A 99 -1.22 20.35 -10.00
N ARG A 100 -0.34 20.00 -9.05
CA ARG A 100 1.05 20.48 -9.06
C ARG A 100 1.84 19.86 -10.19
N GLU A 101 1.70 18.56 -10.39
CA GLU A 101 2.37 17.85 -11.49
C GLU A 101 1.79 18.30 -12.84
N PHE A 102 0.47 18.45 -12.95
CA PHE A 102 -0.18 18.99 -14.14
C PHE A 102 0.33 20.38 -14.50
N LEU A 103 0.40 21.30 -13.52
CA LEU A 103 0.90 22.66 -13.76
C LEU A 103 2.38 22.66 -14.15
N ARG A 104 3.20 21.86 -13.45
CA ARG A 104 4.63 21.73 -13.78
C ARG A 104 4.83 21.20 -15.20
N ARG A 105 4.12 20.15 -15.57
CA ARG A 105 4.19 19.56 -16.92
C ARG A 105 3.68 20.52 -17.99
N THR A 106 2.59 21.26 -17.73
CA THR A 106 2.08 22.25 -18.69
C THR A 106 3.13 23.34 -18.99
N VAL A 107 3.96 23.72 -18.01
CA VAL A 107 5.05 24.68 -18.20
C VAL A 107 6.26 24.05 -18.90
N GLU A 108 6.53 22.77 -18.67
CA GLU A 108 7.66 22.04 -19.26
C GLU A 108 7.37 21.51 -20.68
N LEU A 109 6.11 21.14 -20.99
CA LEU A 109 5.68 20.63 -22.30
C LEU A 109 6.15 21.45 -23.50
N PRO A 110 6.04 22.80 -23.53
CA PRO A 110 6.53 23.59 -24.66
C PRO A 110 8.05 23.46 -24.86
N ARG A 111 8.81 23.35 -23.75
CA ARG A 111 10.28 23.19 -23.83
C ARG A 111 10.67 21.81 -24.32
N VAL A 112 10.00 20.76 -23.83
CA VAL A 112 10.22 19.38 -24.29
C VAL A 112 9.84 19.25 -25.76
N PHE A 113 8.69 19.81 -26.16
CA PHE A 113 8.24 19.80 -27.56
C PHE A 113 9.19 20.56 -28.49
N LEU A 114 9.61 21.77 -28.10
CA LEU A 114 10.57 22.58 -28.87
C LEU A 114 11.94 21.88 -28.93
N GLY A 115 12.37 21.24 -27.85
CA GLY A 115 13.60 20.44 -27.81
C GLY A 115 13.54 19.25 -28.76
N ALA A 116 12.50 18.44 -28.65
CA ALA A 116 12.25 17.29 -29.51
C ALA A 116 12.09 17.71 -31.00
N TRP A 117 11.35 18.79 -31.26
CA TRP A 117 11.17 19.34 -32.59
C TRP A 117 12.48 19.86 -33.20
N SER A 118 13.30 20.60 -32.42
CA SER A 118 14.60 21.08 -32.87
C SER A 118 15.58 19.94 -33.13
N HIS A 119 15.54 18.91 -32.32
CA HIS A 119 16.35 17.70 -32.49
C HIS A 119 15.90 16.90 -33.75
N TYR A 120 14.59 16.75 -33.94
CA TYR A 120 14.01 16.13 -35.14
C TYR A 120 14.42 16.86 -36.41
N LEU A 121 14.35 18.21 -36.44
CA LEU A 121 14.74 19.00 -37.65
C LEU A 121 16.24 18.91 -37.95
N ARG A 122 17.09 18.67 -36.96
CA ARG A 122 18.55 18.54 -37.18
C ARG A 122 18.99 17.14 -37.58
N HIS A 123 18.22 16.11 -37.22
CA HIS A 123 18.59 14.70 -37.41
C HIS A 123 17.50 13.91 -38.14
N PHE A 124 16.79 14.55 -39.09
CA PHE A 124 15.65 13.98 -39.80
C PHE A 124 15.95 12.66 -40.51
N SER A 125 17.21 12.39 -40.88
CA SER A 125 17.63 11.17 -41.56
C SER A 125 17.85 9.96 -40.64
N ASP A 126 18.07 10.17 -39.37
CA ASP A 126 18.56 9.12 -38.43
C ASP A 126 17.56 8.76 -37.33
N MET A 127 16.46 9.50 -37.18
CA MET A 127 15.44 9.26 -36.16
C MET A 127 14.34 8.33 -36.66
N THR A 128 14.11 7.31 -35.85
CA THR A 128 12.97 6.39 -36.03
C THR A 128 11.71 6.99 -35.40
N VAL A 129 10.52 6.59 -35.88
CA VAL A 129 9.23 6.92 -35.26
C VAL A 129 9.22 6.53 -33.78
N PHE A 130 9.99 5.51 -33.42
CA PHE A 130 10.17 5.06 -32.03
C PHE A 130 10.81 6.13 -31.14
N ASP A 131 11.82 6.86 -31.61
CA ASP A 131 12.51 7.92 -30.85
C ASP A 131 11.56 9.10 -30.56
N LEU A 132 10.67 9.41 -31.51
CA LEU A 132 9.63 10.42 -31.32
C LEU A 132 8.60 9.98 -30.27
N VAL A 133 8.14 8.72 -30.33
CA VAL A 133 7.21 8.15 -29.35
C VAL A 133 7.85 8.11 -27.96
N TRP A 134 9.15 7.77 -27.87
CA TRP A 134 9.90 7.76 -26.62
C TRP A 134 10.04 9.16 -26.02
N SER A 135 10.36 10.16 -26.85
CA SER A 135 10.41 11.57 -26.38
C SER A 135 9.06 12.08 -25.89
N LEU A 136 7.96 11.59 -26.47
CA LEU A 136 6.61 11.93 -26.01
C LEU A 136 6.24 11.16 -24.72
N ALA A 137 6.77 9.97 -24.52
CA ALA A 137 6.57 9.21 -23.28
C ALA A 137 7.13 9.92 -22.05
N GLU A 138 8.24 10.66 -22.18
CA GLU A 138 8.80 11.51 -21.12
C GLU A 138 7.86 12.67 -20.70
N ALA A 139 6.93 13.05 -21.59
CA ALA A 139 5.95 14.08 -21.32
C ALA A 139 4.72 13.57 -20.53
N VAL A 140 4.56 12.23 -20.41
CA VAL A 140 3.46 11.63 -19.64
C VAL A 140 3.68 11.89 -18.15
N PRO A 141 2.66 12.37 -17.41
CA PRO A 141 2.77 12.51 -15.94
C PRO A 141 3.11 11.18 -15.27
N SER A 142 3.97 11.21 -14.26
CA SER A 142 4.32 10.03 -13.46
C SER A 142 3.11 9.46 -12.70
N GLY A 143 2.08 10.28 -12.45
CA GLY A 143 0.81 9.89 -11.84
C GLY A 143 -0.26 10.96 -12.05
N MET A 144 -1.48 10.53 -12.33
CA MET A 144 -2.62 11.42 -12.53
C MET A 144 -3.19 11.94 -11.20
N TYR A 145 -3.05 11.16 -10.13
CA TYR A 145 -3.63 11.46 -8.83
C TYR A 145 -2.60 11.51 -7.70
N ASP A 146 -2.94 12.20 -6.62
CA ASP A 146 -2.16 12.34 -5.40
C ASP A 146 -2.54 11.25 -4.39
N ILE A 147 -1.70 10.20 -4.25
CA ILE A 147 -1.91 9.11 -3.29
C ILE A 147 -1.85 9.59 -1.83
N LEU A 148 -1.20 10.72 -1.55
CA LEU A 148 -1.13 11.26 -0.19
C LEU A 148 -2.50 11.74 0.33
N ALA A 149 -3.51 11.83 -0.53
CA ALA A 149 -4.88 12.05 -0.08
C ALA A 149 -5.44 10.80 0.63
N LEU A 150 -5.13 9.60 0.12
CA LEU A 150 -5.47 8.33 0.76
C LEU A 150 -4.66 8.12 2.04
N GLU A 151 -3.37 8.46 2.03
CA GLU A 151 -2.52 8.43 3.23
C GLU A 151 -3.14 9.25 4.38
N ARG A 152 -3.52 10.51 4.09
CA ARG A 152 -4.14 11.39 5.09
C ARG A 152 -5.47 10.85 5.61
N TYR A 153 -6.27 10.24 4.75
CA TYR A 153 -7.50 9.57 5.15
C TYR A 153 -7.21 8.41 6.09
N LEU A 154 -6.31 7.49 5.71
CA LEU A 154 -5.94 6.34 6.57
C LEU A 154 -5.38 6.79 7.91
N ARG A 155 -4.51 7.79 7.92
CA ARG A 155 -3.98 8.38 9.16
C ARG A 155 -5.09 8.94 10.06
N GLN A 156 -6.13 9.56 9.49
CA GLN A 156 -7.29 10.02 10.26
C GLN A 156 -8.10 8.86 10.82
N VAL A 157 -8.30 7.80 10.04
CA VAL A 157 -8.98 6.58 10.49
C VAL A 157 -8.23 5.96 11.67
N LEU A 158 -6.93 5.78 11.54
CA LEU A 158 -6.10 5.23 12.61
C LEU A 158 -6.08 6.11 13.87
N ASN A 159 -6.01 7.43 13.73
CA ASN A 159 -6.01 8.36 14.86
C ASN A 159 -7.38 8.49 15.55
N ALA A 160 -8.49 8.29 14.85
CA ALA A 160 -9.83 8.44 15.41
C ALA A 160 -10.20 7.36 16.43
N GLN A 161 -9.55 6.20 16.38
CA GLN A 161 -9.85 5.04 17.23
C GLN A 161 -8.87 4.88 18.39
N GLU A 162 -8.10 5.93 18.76
CA GLU A 162 -6.97 5.85 19.71
C GLU A 162 -5.95 4.76 19.32
N VAL A 163 -5.87 4.44 18.03
CA VAL A 163 -5.06 3.39 17.44
C VAL A 163 -3.77 3.97 16.89
N CYS A 164 -2.83 3.09 16.67
CA CYS A 164 -1.46 3.45 16.42
C CYS A 164 -1.14 3.57 14.93
N ASN A 165 -0.42 4.62 14.54
CA ASN A 165 0.15 4.76 13.19
C ASN A 165 1.66 4.38 13.16
N SER A 166 2.07 3.49 14.07
CA SER A 166 3.45 3.00 14.22
C SER A 166 3.45 1.48 14.31
N PHE A 167 4.33 0.81 13.58
CA PHE A 167 4.45 -0.65 13.62
C PHE A 167 4.88 -1.15 15.01
N GLY A 168 5.76 -0.41 15.69
CA GLY A 168 6.31 -0.80 16.98
C GLY A 168 5.31 -0.75 18.16
N ASP A 169 4.19 -0.03 17.99
CA ASP A 169 3.18 0.11 19.02
C ASP A 169 1.99 -0.86 18.82
N LEU A 170 2.00 -1.64 17.74
CA LEU A 170 0.97 -2.66 17.47
C LEU A 170 1.15 -3.88 18.39
N GLU A 171 0.04 -4.43 18.85
CA GLU A 171 0.04 -5.73 19.57
C GLU A 171 0.26 -6.92 18.61
N ARG A 172 -0.01 -6.74 17.33
CA ARG A 172 0.05 -7.75 16.27
C ARG A 172 1.14 -7.40 15.27
N GLU A 173 1.75 -8.41 14.67
CA GLU A 173 2.72 -8.19 13.63
C GLU A 173 2.03 -7.74 12.34
N LEU A 174 2.49 -6.64 11.77
CA LEU A 174 1.98 -6.09 10.51
C LEU A 174 3.14 -5.90 9.53
N TYR A 175 3.00 -6.44 8.34
CA TYR A 175 3.94 -6.26 7.24
C TYR A 175 3.22 -5.68 6.04
N ILE A 176 3.76 -4.60 5.47
CA ILE A 176 3.22 -3.94 4.29
C ILE A 176 4.24 -4.02 3.16
N ILE A 177 3.80 -4.50 2.01
CA ILE A 177 4.65 -4.79 0.86
C ILE A 177 4.58 -3.65 -0.16
N ALA A 178 5.74 -3.09 -0.51
CA ALA A 178 5.88 -2.16 -1.62
C ALA A 178 7.02 -2.60 -2.56
N THR A 179 7.18 -1.89 -3.67
CA THR A 179 8.27 -2.11 -4.63
C THR A 179 9.13 -0.84 -4.71
N ASP A 180 10.45 -0.98 -4.61
CA ASP A 180 11.40 0.09 -4.93
C ASP A 180 11.38 0.33 -6.44
N LEU A 181 11.07 1.55 -6.86
CA LEU A 181 10.96 1.91 -8.27
C LEU A 181 12.30 1.80 -9.01
N ASP A 182 13.40 2.13 -8.34
CA ASP A 182 14.72 2.18 -8.96
C ASP A 182 15.32 0.80 -9.19
N THR A 183 15.14 -0.11 -8.22
CA THR A 183 15.75 -1.45 -8.27
C THR A 183 14.76 -2.55 -8.66
N GLY A 184 13.47 -2.31 -8.51
CA GLY A 184 12.43 -3.33 -8.63
C GLY A 184 12.41 -4.32 -7.46
N ASP A 185 13.13 -4.03 -6.38
CA ASP A 185 13.16 -4.90 -5.21
C ASP A 185 11.93 -4.74 -4.34
N ARG A 186 11.57 -5.83 -3.67
CA ARG A 186 10.50 -5.83 -2.67
C ARG A 186 10.98 -5.10 -1.41
N LEU A 187 10.16 -4.18 -0.93
CA LEU A 187 10.30 -3.53 0.37
C LEU A 187 9.23 -4.10 1.30
N VAL A 188 9.65 -4.43 2.53
CA VAL A 188 8.75 -4.95 3.57
C VAL A 188 8.79 -3.96 4.74
N PHE A 189 7.75 -3.13 4.85
CA PHE A 189 7.59 -2.24 6.00
C PHE A 189 7.09 -3.03 7.21
N GLY A 190 7.60 -2.68 8.39
CA GLY A 190 7.36 -3.42 9.63
C GLY A 190 8.46 -4.42 9.98
N GLN A 191 9.48 -4.56 9.10
CA GLN A 191 10.72 -5.30 9.36
C GLN A 191 11.90 -4.35 9.64
N ASP A 192 13.01 -4.93 10.06
CA ASP A 192 14.27 -4.25 10.41
C ASP A 192 14.65 -3.15 9.41
N GLY A 193 14.77 -1.93 9.93
CA GLY A 193 15.13 -0.74 9.17
C GLY A 193 13.96 0.05 8.58
N TRP A 194 12.72 -0.45 8.71
CA TRP A 194 11.50 0.20 8.21
C TRP A 194 10.40 0.36 9.27
N GLU A 195 10.71 0.07 10.54
CA GLU A 195 9.76 0.10 11.67
C GLU A 195 9.29 1.52 12.01
N ASP A 196 10.15 2.51 11.77
CA ASP A 196 9.86 3.93 12.05
C ASP A 196 8.97 4.60 10.98
N VAL A 197 8.68 3.90 9.88
CA VAL A 197 7.80 4.42 8.83
C VAL A 197 6.35 4.40 9.34
N PRO A 198 5.59 5.52 9.24
CA PRO A 198 4.18 5.49 9.60
C PRO A 198 3.38 4.47 8.78
N ILE A 199 2.52 3.70 9.43
CA ILE A 199 1.68 2.67 8.78
C ILE A 199 0.89 3.28 7.61
N SER A 200 0.31 4.47 7.80
CA SER A 200 -0.43 5.17 6.75
C SER A 200 0.42 5.49 5.52
N LEU A 201 1.69 5.86 5.72
CA LEU A 201 2.62 6.16 4.64
C LEU A 201 3.07 4.87 3.92
N ALA A 202 3.34 3.80 4.66
CA ALA A 202 3.67 2.49 4.11
C ALA A 202 2.52 1.93 3.26
N ALA A 203 1.27 2.04 3.74
CA ALA A 203 0.09 1.61 3.01
C ALA A 203 -0.15 2.44 1.74
N ALA A 204 0.09 3.75 1.79
CA ALA A 204 0.04 4.61 0.61
C ALA A 204 1.13 4.24 -0.41
N ALA A 205 2.36 3.98 0.04
CA ALA A 205 3.46 3.53 -0.81
C ALA A 205 3.12 2.20 -1.49
N SER A 206 2.58 1.25 -0.71
CA SER A 206 2.11 -0.05 -1.21
C SER A 206 0.97 0.06 -2.24
N SER A 207 0.19 1.13 -2.20
CA SER A 207 -0.97 1.38 -3.08
C SER A 207 -0.67 2.34 -4.23
N ALA A 208 0.57 2.80 -4.38
CA ALA A 208 0.98 3.77 -5.39
C ALA A 208 1.16 3.11 -6.76
N MET A 209 0.04 2.74 -7.40
CA MET A 209 0.02 2.12 -8.73
C MET A 209 0.58 3.09 -9.79
N PRO A 210 1.63 2.71 -10.53
CA PRO A 210 2.20 3.53 -11.59
C PRO A 210 1.16 3.98 -12.62
N LEU A 211 1.36 5.17 -13.19
CA LEU A 211 0.46 5.88 -14.08
C LEU A 211 -0.79 6.45 -13.39
N LEU A 212 -1.31 5.78 -12.37
CA LEU A 212 -2.44 6.27 -11.60
C LEU A 212 -1.99 7.26 -10.52
N TYR A 213 -0.95 6.90 -9.79
CA TYR A 213 -0.39 7.70 -8.71
C TYR A 213 1.10 7.96 -8.91
N ASN A 214 1.58 9.06 -8.32
CA ASN A 214 3.01 9.29 -8.23
C ASN A 214 3.65 8.31 -7.24
N PRO A 215 4.93 7.93 -7.47
CA PRO A 215 5.70 7.21 -6.47
C PRO A 215 5.71 7.94 -5.13
N VAL A 216 5.73 7.18 -4.04
CA VAL A 216 5.81 7.71 -2.68
C VAL A 216 7.25 7.65 -2.20
N ARG A 217 7.79 8.82 -1.81
CA ARG A 217 9.14 8.88 -1.22
C ARG A 217 9.10 8.43 0.23
N VAL A 218 9.83 7.35 0.54
CA VAL A 218 10.03 6.85 1.90
C VAL A 218 11.53 6.75 2.16
N GLY A 219 12.07 7.60 3.04
CA GLY A 219 13.50 7.74 3.19
C GLY A 219 14.18 8.13 1.87
N GLU A 220 15.12 7.31 1.42
CA GLU A 220 15.83 7.51 0.14
C GLU A 220 15.22 6.72 -1.03
N LYS A 221 14.15 5.98 -0.82
CA LYS A 221 13.51 5.13 -1.82
C LYS A 221 12.26 5.77 -2.42
N ASP A 222 12.08 5.62 -3.72
CA ASP A 222 10.84 5.93 -4.42
C ASP A 222 10.02 4.64 -4.54
N CYS A 223 8.93 4.58 -3.79
CA CYS A 223 8.11 3.37 -3.63
C CYS A 223 6.90 3.42 -4.55
N VAL A 224 6.58 2.27 -5.11
CA VAL A 224 5.37 2.03 -5.92
C VAL A 224 4.65 0.77 -5.43
N ASP A 225 3.47 0.51 -6.00
CA ASP A 225 2.60 -0.61 -5.63
C ASP A 225 3.35 -1.94 -5.52
N GLY A 226 3.17 -2.62 -4.39
CA GLY A 226 3.81 -3.91 -4.12
C GLY A 226 3.40 -5.02 -5.08
N GLY A 227 2.19 -4.93 -5.65
CA GLY A 227 1.65 -5.89 -6.60
C GLY A 227 2.42 -5.98 -7.92
N LEU A 228 3.27 -5.00 -8.23
CA LEU A 228 4.16 -5.06 -9.41
C LEU A 228 5.15 -6.22 -9.35
N ARG A 229 5.62 -6.58 -8.17
CA ARG A 229 6.57 -7.69 -7.98
C ARG A 229 5.88 -9.00 -7.59
N GLY A 230 4.76 -8.92 -6.89
CA GLY A 230 4.02 -10.09 -6.44
C GLY A 230 2.82 -9.71 -5.61
N ASN A 231 1.67 -10.28 -5.92
CA ASN A 231 0.40 -9.83 -5.36
C ASN A 231 0.12 -10.41 -3.95
N ALA A 232 0.73 -11.54 -3.60
CA ALA A 232 0.56 -12.19 -2.30
C ALA A 232 1.93 -12.67 -1.79
N SER A 233 2.43 -12.05 -0.72
CA SER A 233 3.74 -12.33 -0.13
C SER A 233 3.61 -13.33 1.04
N LEU A 234 3.26 -14.58 0.72
CA LEU A 234 3.11 -15.66 1.71
C LEU A 234 4.41 -15.99 2.44
N ASP A 235 5.55 -15.83 1.76
CA ASP A 235 6.89 -16.05 2.31
C ASP A 235 7.16 -15.15 3.52
N VAL A 236 6.71 -13.88 3.49
CA VAL A 236 6.86 -12.94 4.62
C VAL A 236 6.09 -13.40 5.87
N ALA A 237 5.00 -14.14 5.68
CA ALA A 237 4.22 -14.68 6.80
C ALA A 237 4.81 -15.96 7.42
N ILE A 238 5.81 -16.60 6.75
CA ILE A 238 6.38 -17.88 7.15
C ILE A 238 7.76 -17.69 7.83
N GLU A 239 8.46 -16.60 7.51
CA GLU A 239 9.73 -16.23 8.11
C GLU A 239 9.56 -15.69 9.54
#